data_e9303d057b7609e4aa4aaafb3538b0a6
#
_entry.id   e9303d057b7609e4aa4aaafb3538b0a6
#
_cell.length_a   1.000
_cell.length_b   1.000
_cell.length_c   1.000
_cell.angle_alpha   90.00
_cell.angle_beta   90.00
_cell.angle_gamma   90.00
#
_symmetry.space_group_name_H-M   'P 1'
#
loop_
_entity.id
_entity.type
_entity.pdbx_description
1 polymer ?
#
loop_
_entity_poly.entity_id
_entity_poly.type
_entity_poly.pdbx_seq_one_letter_code
_entity_poly.pdbx_strand_id
1 'polypeptide(L)'
;MKKQIMVFLISFSVLLFSCKKNTPENANESLPSGTELVKGNFVKGNHPISGTVKVIRNANNVNHLVFENFNSDNGPDLYVWLSPSTSGSPYQEIGLLKAVSGNFSYELSPAINFTTNNRVLIWCKRFSVLFGHATLQ
;
A
#
# COMPACT_ATOMS: atom_id res chain seq x y z
N MET A 1 47.56 51.57 8.81
CA MET A 1 47.26 50.22 8.28
C MET A 1 46.02 49.69 8.96
N LYS A 2 44.86 49.81 8.33
CA LYS A 2 43.60 49.30 8.88
C LYS A 2 43.35 47.89 8.34
N LYS A 3 43.44 46.88 9.22
CA LYS A 3 43.04 45.49 8.89
C LYS A 3 41.52 45.40 8.93
N GLN A 4 40.89 45.23 7.79
CA GLN A 4 39.49 44.91 7.66
C GLN A 4 39.33 43.40 7.96
N ILE A 5 38.64 43.05 9.04
CA ILE A 5 38.25 41.67 9.36
C ILE A 5 36.91 41.49 8.67
N MET A 6 36.92 40.68 7.60
CA MET A 6 35.75 40.30 6.85
C MET A 6 35.12 39.09 7.54
N VAL A 7 34.03 39.32 8.28
CA VAL A 7 33.25 38.28 8.93
C VAL A 7 32.34 37.63 7.89
N PHE A 8 32.68 36.40 7.45
CA PHE A 8 31.79 35.60 6.63
C PHE A 8 30.70 34.97 7.52
N LEU A 9 29.49 35.51 7.43
CA LEU A 9 28.29 34.91 8.01
C LEU A 9 27.85 33.75 7.09
N ILE A 10 28.21 32.52 7.46
CA ILE A 10 27.70 31.31 6.81
C ILE A 10 26.31 31.08 7.34
N SER A 11 25.29 31.47 6.56
CA SER A 11 23.91 31.16 6.82
C SER A 11 23.68 29.67 6.54
N PHE A 12 23.66 28.85 7.60
CA PHE A 12 23.34 27.43 7.53
C PHE A 12 21.81 27.27 7.43
N SER A 13 21.31 27.23 6.19
CA SER A 13 19.90 26.98 5.92
C SER A 13 19.61 25.50 6.17
N VAL A 14 19.01 25.20 7.33
CA VAL A 14 18.52 23.86 7.66
C VAL A 14 17.23 23.62 6.86
N LEU A 15 17.35 22.89 5.76
CA LEU A 15 16.21 22.35 5.03
C LEU A 15 15.59 21.23 5.85
N LEU A 16 14.52 21.54 6.57
CA LEU A 16 13.67 20.56 7.22
C LEU A 16 12.91 19.77 6.14
N PHE A 17 13.47 18.64 5.73
CA PHE A 17 12.72 17.65 4.95
C PHE A 17 11.64 17.05 5.84
N SER A 18 10.46 17.64 5.81
CA SER A 18 9.26 17.04 6.38
C SER A 18 8.84 15.85 5.51
N CYS A 19 9.30 14.66 5.84
CA CYS A 19 8.78 13.43 5.25
C CYS A 19 7.33 13.22 5.69
N LYS A 20 6.38 13.77 4.96
CA LYS A 20 4.98 13.37 5.04
C LYS A 20 4.86 12.01 4.36
N LYS A 21 4.65 10.94 5.14
CA LYS A 21 4.30 9.60 4.64
C LYS A 21 2.85 9.59 4.16
N ASN A 22 2.56 10.31 3.11
CA ASN A 22 1.27 10.20 2.43
C ASN A 22 1.41 9.15 1.33
N THR A 23 0.42 8.27 1.22
CA THR A 23 0.33 7.32 0.11
C THR A 23 0.22 8.11 -1.20
N PRO A 24 0.98 7.75 -2.26
CA PRO A 24 0.87 8.38 -3.57
C PRO A 24 -0.58 8.38 -4.08
N GLU A 25 -0.97 9.44 -4.80
CA GLU A 25 -2.36 9.55 -5.27
C GLU A 25 -2.69 8.55 -6.37
N ASN A 26 -1.76 8.25 -7.27
CA ASN A 26 -2.02 7.38 -8.42
C ASN A 26 -0.84 6.48 -8.74
N ALA A 27 -1.13 5.23 -9.09
CA ALA A 27 -0.18 4.29 -9.68
C ALA A 27 -0.78 3.68 -10.95
N ASN A 28 0.05 3.51 -11.98
CA ASN A 28 -0.32 2.82 -13.21
C ASN A 28 0.84 1.91 -13.63
N GLU A 29 1.06 0.86 -12.83
CA GLU A 29 2.11 -0.12 -13.08
C GLU A 29 1.69 -1.06 -14.21
N SER A 30 2.69 -1.58 -14.95
CA SER A 30 2.48 -2.74 -15.82
C SER A 30 2.21 -3.96 -14.96
N LEU A 31 1.01 -4.51 -15.03
CA LEU A 31 0.60 -5.61 -14.18
C LEU A 31 1.20 -6.94 -14.65
N PRO A 32 1.55 -7.84 -13.71
CA PRO A 32 2.02 -9.17 -14.06
C PRO A 32 0.92 -9.97 -14.78
N SER A 33 1.31 -10.72 -15.81
CA SER A 33 0.44 -11.66 -16.52
C SER A 33 0.61 -13.07 -15.97
N GLY A 34 -0.44 -13.87 -16.05
CA GLY A 34 -0.40 -15.25 -15.58
C GLY A 34 -1.79 -15.84 -15.33
N THR A 35 -1.82 -16.92 -14.56
CA THR A 35 -3.07 -17.58 -14.17
C THR A 35 -3.70 -16.87 -12.98
N GLU A 36 -4.95 -16.43 -13.12
CA GLU A 36 -5.75 -15.93 -12.00
C GLU A 36 -6.14 -17.12 -11.10
N LEU A 37 -5.78 -17.04 -9.82
CA LEU A 37 -6.06 -18.08 -8.84
C LEU A 37 -7.33 -17.78 -8.04
N VAL A 38 -7.45 -16.57 -7.56
CA VAL A 38 -8.59 -16.05 -6.77
C VAL A 38 -8.73 -14.54 -7.00
N LYS A 39 -9.93 -14.01 -6.78
CA LYS A 39 -10.21 -12.57 -6.88
C LYS A 39 -11.30 -12.12 -5.92
N GLY A 40 -11.41 -10.81 -5.73
CA GLY A 40 -12.47 -10.18 -4.98
C GLY A 40 -12.64 -8.71 -5.32
N ASN A 41 -13.81 -8.18 -5.06
CA ASN A 41 -14.07 -6.75 -5.18
C ASN A 41 -13.96 -6.09 -3.82
N PHE A 42 -13.41 -4.87 -3.79
CA PHE A 42 -13.36 -4.09 -2.58
C PHE A 42 -14.75 -3.63 -2.15
N VAL A 43 -15.01 -3.75 -0.86
CA VAL A 43 -16.19 -3.22 -0.20
C VAL A 43 -15.76 -2.26 0.91
N LYS A 44 -16.56 -1.25 1.10
CA LYS A 44 -16.34 -0.17 2.05
C LYS A 44 -16.30 -0.72 3.50
N GLY A 45 -15.29 -0.25 4.25
CA GLY A 45 -15.22 -0.28 5.71
C GLY A 45 -15.65 1.06 6.29
N ASN A 46 -14.70 1.78 6.89
CA ASN A 46 -14.95 3.13 7.41
C ASN A 46 -14.77 4.22 6.35
N HIS A 47 -14.13 3.92 5.21
CA HIS A 47 -13.86 4.85 4.13
C HIS A 47 -14.37 4.34 2.79
N PRO A 48 -14.71 5.23 1.84
CA PRO A 48 -15.01 4.84 0.46
C PRO A 48 -13.84 4.09 -0.14
N ILE A 49 -14.12 2.97 -0.79
CA ILE A 49 -13.14 2.16 -1.49
C ILE A 49 -13.81 1.38 -2.61
N SER A 50 -13.11 1.16 -3.71
CA SER A 50 -13.57 0.38 -4.85
C SER A 50 -12.42 -0.24 -5.62
N GLY A 51 -12.73 -1.06 -6.60
CA GLY A 51 -11.77 -1.77 -7.44
C GLY A 51 -11.78 -3.27 -7.17
N THR A 52 -10.91 -3.96 -7.90
CA THR A 52 -10.75 -5.41 -7.82
C THR A 52 -9.35 -5.76 -7.34
N VAL A 53 -9.24 -6.82 -6.58
CA VAL A 53 -7.95 -7.42 -6.21
C VAL A 53 -7.98 -8.90 -6.57
N LYS A 54 -6.86 -9.41 -7.08
CA LYS A 54 -6.73 -10.81 -7.48
C LYS A 54 -5.33 -11.34 -7.20
N VAL A 55 -5.19 -12.64 -7.07
CA VAL A 55 -3.90 -13.31 -7.04
C VAL A 55 -3.63 -13.92 -8.41
N ILE A 56 -2.53 -13.50 -9.04
CA ILE A 56 -2.02 -14.00 -10.31
C ILE A 56 -0.76 -14.81 -10.04
N ARG A 57 -0.67 -16.01 -10.61
CA ARG A 57 0.56 -16.80 -10.66
C ARG A 57 1.21 -16.62 -12.02
N ASN A 58 2.41 -16.05 -12.06
CA ASN A 58 3.14 -15.85 -13.30
C ASN A 58 3.82 -17.13 -13.81
N ALA A 59 4.45 -17.07 -14.99
CA ALA A 59 5.13 -18.22 -15.61
C ALA A 59 6.29 -18.78 -14.77
N ASN A 60 6.85 -18.00 -13.84
CA ASN A 60 7.91 -18.40 -12.93
C ASN A 60 7.38 -18.98 -11.60
N ASN A 61 6.08 -19.29 -11.51
CA ASN A 61 5.40 -19.75 -10.29
C ASN A 61 5.44 -18.75 -9.12
N VAL A 62 5.61 -17.46 -9.39
CA VAL A 62 5.55 -16.40 -8.39
C VAL A 62 4.12 -15.87 -8.33
N ASN A 63 3.58 -15.78 -7.12
CA ASN A 63 2.26 -15.19 -6.89
C ASN A 63 2.37 -13.67 -6.72
N HIS A 64 1.42 -12.96 -7.31
CA HIS A 64 1.29 -11.51 -7.20
C HIS A 64 -0.11 -11.14 -6.75
N LEU A 65 -0.22 -10.24 -5.78
CA LEU A 65 -1.48 -9.61 -5.39
C LEU A 65 -1.64 -8.36 -6.27
N VAL A 66 -2.61 -8.39 -7.15
CA VAL A 66 -2.82 -7.39 -8.21
C VAL A 66 -4.06 -6.57 -7.92
N PHE A 67 -3.92 -5.26 -7.90
CA PHE A 67 -4.98 -4.28 -7.75
C PHE A 67 -5.32 -3.68 -9.10
N GLU A 68 -6.60 -3.67 -9.47
CA GLU A 68 -7.10 -3.11 -10.73
C GLU A 68 -8.21 -2.10 -10.46
N ASN A 69 -8.12 -0.94 -11.11
CA ASN A 69 -9.07 0.15 -10.95
C ASN A 69 -9.34 0.49 -9.48
N PHE A 70 -8.30 0.37 -8.68
CA PHE A 70 -8.38 0.64 -7.25
C PHE A 70 -8.64 2.12 -7.00
N ASN A 71 -9.46 2.42 -6.02
CA ASN A 71 -9.69 3.77 -5.55
C ASN A 71 -10.07 3.76 -4.07
N SER A 72 -9.46 4.63 -3.28
CA SER A 72 -9.70 4.79 -1.85
C SER A 72 -9.47 6.23 -1.42
N ASP A 73 -10.00 6.62 -0.28
CA ASP A 73 -9.54 7.82 0.40
C ASP A 73 -8.05 7.72 0.74
N ASN A 74 -7.39 8.87 0.83
CA ASN A 74 -6.02 8.93 1.33
C ASN A 74 -6.01 8.90 2.87
N GLY A 75 -4.90 8.47 3.43
CA GLY A 75 -4.69 8.42 4.87
C GLY A 75 -3.24 8.19 5.24
N PRO A 76 -2.86 8.52 6.48
CA PRO A 76 -1.52 8.27 6.98
C PRO A 76 -1.33 6.78 7.29
N ASP A 77 -0.17 6.23 6.97
CA ASP A 77 0.21 4.85 7.30
C ASP A 77 -0.80 3.78 6.81
N LEU A 78 -1.24 3.86 5.54
CA LEU A 78 -2.08 2.85 4.92
C LEU A 78 -1.25 1.62 4.52
N TYR A 79 -1.73 0.46 4.92
CA TYR A 79 -1.10 -0.84 4.67
C TYR A 79 -2.06 -1.81 4.00
N VAL A 80 -1.48 -2.75 3.25
CA VAL A 80 -2.17 -3.91 2.71
C VAL A 80 -1.87 -5.11 3.61
N TRP A 81 -2.91 -5.71 4.16
CA TRP A 81 -2.82 -6.91 4.99
C TRP A 81 -3.66 -8.04 4.42
N LEU A 82 -3.21 -9.27 4.63
CA LEU A 82 -4.04 -10.48 4.47
C LEU A 82 -4.43 -11.02 5.84
N SER A 83 -5.71 -11.34 6.02
CA SER A 83 -6.26 -11.78 7.30
C SER A 83 -7.39 -12.80 7.08
N PRO A 84 -7.66 -13.69 8.05
CA PRO A 84 -8.85 -14.55 8.00
C PRO A 84 -10.15 -13.77 8.31
N SER A 85 -10.04 -12.55 8.83
CA SER A 85 -11.19 -11.73 9.23
C SER A 85 -10.97 -10.25 8.95
N THR A 86 -11.98 -9.42 9.17
CA THR A 86 -11.91 -7.95 9.05
C THR A 86 -11.53 -7.25 10.36
N SER A 87 -11.26 -8.00 11.42
CA SER A 87 -10.92 -7.44 12.75
C SER A 87 -9.51 -6.83 12.83
N GLY A 88 -8.66 -7.06 11.80
CA GLY A 88 -7.28 -6.59 11.79
C GLY A 88 -6.31 -7.43 12.61
N SER A 89 -6.74 -8.60 13.11
CA SER A 89 -5.89 -9.56 13.82
C SER A 89 -6.51 -10.96 13.78
N PRO A 90 -5.74 -12.05 13.53
CA PRO A 90 -4.34 -12.00 13.07
C PRO A 90 -4.22 -11.50 11.63
N TYR A 91 -3.04 -11.09 11.22
CA TYR A 91 -2.79 -10.64 9.84
C TYR A 91 -1.37 -10.98 9.37
N GLN A 92 -1.21 -11.04 8.05
CA GLN A 92 0.08 -11.05 7.36
C GLN A 92 0.21 -9.71 6.62
N GLU A 93 1.25 -8.95 6.91
CA GLU A 93 1.51 -7.67 6.26
C GLU A 93 2.14 -7.88 4.89
N ILE A 94 1.53 -7.30 3.86
CA ILE A 94 2.06 -7.30 2.49
C ILE A 94 2.99 -6.10 2.31
N GLY A 95 2.60 -4.94 2.81
CA GLY A 95 3.40 -3.70 2.77
C GLY A 95 2.56 -2.43 2.83
N LEU A 96 3.24 -1.30 2.68
CA LEU A 96 2.58 0.00 2.52
C LEU A 96 1.68 -0.01 1.28
N LEU A 97 0.52 0.65 1.36
CA LEU A 97 -0.32 0.87 0.19
C LEU A 97 0.43 1.73 -0.83
N LYS A 98 0.65 1.21 -2.03
CA LYS A 98 1.45 1.85 -3.07
C LYS A 98 0.81 3.12 -3.61
N ALA A 99 -0.52 3.13 -3.75
CA ALA A 99 -1.27 4.30 -4.20
C ALA A 99 -2.74 4.20 -3.74
N VAL A 100 -3.43 5.34 -3.68
CA VAL A 100 -4.87 5.38 -3.36
C VAL A 100 -5.75 5.24 -4.60
N SER A 101 -5.17 5.28 -5.80
CA SER A 101 -5.89 4.98 -7.04
C SER A 101 -5.01 4.31 -8.09
N GLY A 102 -5.63 3.59 -9.02
CA GLY A 102 -4.98 3.04 -10.21
C GLY A 102 -4.74 1.54 -10.16
N ASN A 103 -3.68 1.11 -10.87
CA ASN A 103 -3.31 -0.28 -11.07
C ASN A 103 -1.90 -0.52 -10.54
N PHE A 104 -1.73 -1.49 -9.66
CA PHE A 104 -0.43 -1.83 -9.08
C PHE A 104 -0.44 -3.26 -8.52
N SER A 105 0.72 -3.78 -8.16
CA SER A 105 0.83 -5.13 -7.66
C SER A 105 1.91 -5.27 -6.58
N TYR A 106 1.82 -6.36 -5.84
CA TYR A 106 2.81 -6.81 -4.86
C TYR A 106 3.21 -8.24 -5.20
N GLU A 107 4.50 -8.53 -5.22
CA GLU A 107 4.96 -9.91 -5.20
C GLU A 107 4.67 -10.51 -3.82
N LEU A 108 4.05 -11.68 -3.79
CA LEU A 108 3.76 -12.38 -2.55
C LEU A 108 4.91 -13.34 -2.20
N SER A 109 5.46 -13.18 -1.00
CA SER A 109 6.38 -14.18 -0.44
C SER A 109 5.71 -15.55 -0.42
N PRO A 110 6.45 -16.66 -0.69
CA PRO A 110 5.92 -18.02 -0.57
C PRO A 110 5.33 -18.36 0.80
N ALA A 111 5.72 -17.63 1.85
CA ALA A 111 5.18 -17.78 3.21
C ALA A 111 3.77 -17.19 3.37
N ILE A 112 3.29 -16.39 2.40
CA ILE A 112 1.96 -15.77 2.45
C ILE A 112 0.90 -16.81 2.09
N ASN A 113 -0.03 -17.04 3.03
CA ASN A 113 -1.16 -17.95 2.83
C ASN A 113 -2.45 -17.14 2.58
N PHE A 114 -2.73 -16.87 1.31
CA PHE A 114 -3.95 -16.16 0.90
C PHE A 114 -5.21 -17.04 0.86
N THR A 115 -5.08 -18.36 1.01
CA THR A 115 -6.23 -19.26 1.11
C THR A 115 -6.88 -19.19 2.50
N THR A 116 -6.08 -19.25 3.55
CA THR A 116 -6.54 -19.10 4.93
C THR A 116 -6.79 -17.63 5.27
N ASN A 117 -5.88 -16.74 4.85
CA ASN A 117 -5.99 -15.30 5.06
C ASN A 117 -6.59 -14.65 3.82
N ASN A 118 -7.83 -14.98 3.51
CA ASN A 118 -8.47 -14.60 2.24
C ASN A 118 -9.13 -13.19 2.26
N ARG A 119 -8.97 -12.41 3.33
CA ARG A 119 -9.40 -11.00 3.39
C ARG A 119 -8.22 -10.10 3.08
N VAL A 120 -8.31 -9.34 2.00
CA VAL A 120 -7.37 -8.25 1.70
C VAL A 120 -7.90 -7.01 2.42
N LEU A 121 -7.16 -6.53 3.40
CA LEU A 121 -7.54 -5.34 4.19
C LEU A 121 -6.70 -4.14 3.75
N ILE A 122 -7.33 -2.99 3.60
CA ILE A 122 -6.65 -1.69 3.57
C ILE A 122 -6.79 -1.09 4.96
N TRP A 123 -5.67 -1.02 5.66
CA TRP A 123 -5.62 -0.72 7.09
C TRP A 123 -4.77 0.51 7.40
N CYS A 124 -5.34 1.45 8.13
CA CYS A 124 -4.59 2.57 8.69
C CYS A 124 -3.98 2.15 10.04
N LYS A 125 -2.66 1.92 10.08
CA LYS A 125 -1.97 1.49 11.32
C LYS A 125 -2.00 2.56 12.39
N ARG A 126 -1.85 3.83 12.01
CA ARG A 126 -1.81 4.95 12.95
C ARG A 126 -3.06 5.07 13.79
N PHE A 127 -4.23 4.84 13.21
CA PHE A 127 -5.51 5.01 13.88
C PHE A 127 -6.24 3.69 14.14
N SER A 128 -5.65 2.55 13.77
CA SER A 128 -6.25 1.22 13.87
C SER A 128 -7.63 1.16 13.20
N VAL A 129 -7.72 1.65 11.96
CA VAL A 129 -8.97 1.78 11.21
C VAL A 129 -8.93 0.94 9.94
N LEU A 130 -9.99 0.14 9.74
CA LEU A 130 -10.25 -0.56 8.49
C LEU A 130 -10.85 0.43 7.46
N PHE A 131 -10.10 0.77 6.42
CA PHE A 131 -10.61 1.57 5.30
C PHE A 131 -11.63 0.78 4.50
N GLY A 132 -11.28 -0.43 4.10
CA GLY A 132 -12.14 -1.37 3.42
C GLY A 132 -11.44 -2.70 3.20
N HIS A 133 -12.15 -3.66 2.61
CA HIS A 133 -11.61 -4.99 2.39
C HIS A 133 -12.16 -5.64 1.13
N ALA A 134 -11.48 -6.69 0.65
CA ALA A 134 -11.99 -7.61 -0.36
C ALA A 134 -11.87 -9.05 0.14
N THR A 135 -12.76 -9.93 -0.31
CA THR A 135 -12.68 -11.36 -0.05
C THR A 135 -12.20 -12.06 -1.31
N LEU A 136 -11.07 -12.72 -1.23
CA LEU A 136 -10.53 -13.58 -2.29
C LEU A 136 -11.31 -14.91 -2.32
N GLN A 137 -11.84 -15.28 -3.50
CA GLN A 137 -12.59 -16.50 -3.74
C GLN A 137 -12.46 -16.97 -5.18
#